data_9aa22d7717d1b7dcd68b330f3d042d34
#
_entry.id   9aa22d7717d1b7dcd68b330f3d042d34
#
_cell.length_a   1.000
_cell.length_b   1.000
_cell.length_c   1.000
_cell.angle_alpha   90.00
_cell.angle_beta   90.00
_cell.angle_gamma   90.00
#
_symmetry.space_group_name_H-M   'P 1'
#
loop_
_entity.id
_entity.type
_entity.pdbx_description
1 polymer ?
#
loop_
_entity_poly.entity_id
_entity_poly.type
_entity_poly.pdbx_seq_one_letter_code
_entity_poly.pdbx_strand_id
1 'polypeptide(L)'
;LRASMSNLPLHDRSGAALQVLPLLRTLQVGQAADWPASARDEHGAIELRVCAYKKTAAQTLAAQRAIEQEARKKRRTVKPQTLEAAGYVIVLTTLERPNAAAIMEFYRRRWQIELAFKRLKSLLQLGHLKKFDKDGARAWLQGKLLVACLIEKLILTAERFSPWGYVAAG
;
A
#
# COMPACT_ATOMS: atom_id res chain seq x y z
N LEU A 1 7.80 5.45 -1.61
CA LEU A 1 7.35 4.60 -2.71
C LEU A 1 7.25 3.15 -2.25
N ARG A 2 6.14 2.43 -2.54
CA ARG A 2 6.10 0.98 -2.35
C ARG A 2 6.98 0.32 -3.39
N ALA A 3 7.98 -0.43 -2.94
CA ALA A 3 8.89 -1.13 -3.84
C ALA A 3 8.47 -2.60 -4.03
N SER A 4 8.61 -3.07 -5.27
CA SER A 4 8.70 -4.51 -5.56
C SER A 4 10.18 -4.86 -5.55
N MET A 5 10.55 -5.94 -4.86
CA MET A 5 11.96 -6.34 -4.69
C MET A 5 12.71 -6.64 -6.00
N SER A 6 11.99 -6.78 -7.12
CA SER A 6 12.57 -7.16 -8.41
C SER A 6 12.99 -5.99 -9.30
N ASN A 7 12.65 -4.75 -8.95
CA ASN A 7 12.67 -3.65 -9.92
C ASN A 7 13.58 -2.47 -9.58
N LEU A 8 14.28 -2.48 -8.44
CA LEU A 8 15.23 -1.41 -8.12
C LEU A 8 16.55 -2.01 -7.62
N PRO A 9 17.66 -1.78 -8.32
CA PRO A 9 18.96 -2.11 -7.80
C PRO A 9 19.28 -1.16 -6.63
N LEU A 10 19.18 -1.69 -5.41
CA LEU A 10 19.57 -0.98 -4.20
C LEU A 10 20.98 -1.34 -3.82
N HIS A 11 21.71 -0.38 -3.29
CA HIS A 11 23.08 -0.53 -2.81
C HIS A 11 23.14 -0.16 -1.33
N ASP A 12 24.03 -0.77 -0.60
CA ASP A 12 24.35 -0.40 0.78
C ASP A 12 25.33 0.79 0.81
N ARG A 13 25.73 1.20 2.02
CA ARG A 13 26.69 2.31 2.22
C ARG A 13 28.08 2.02 1.61
N SER A 14 28.44 0.78 1.38
CA SER A 14 29.70 0.38 0.74
C SER A 14 29.61 0.43 -0.80
N GLY A 15 28.41 0.61 -1.34
CA GLY A 15 28.14 0.52 -2.78
C GLY A 15 27.89 -0.90 -3.28
N ALA A 16 27.86 -1.90 -2.39
CA ALA A 16 27.53 -3.27 -2.74
C ALA A 16 25.99 -3.44 -2.89
N ALA A 17 25.58 -4.42 -3.70
CA ALA A 17 24.15 -4.70 -3.91
C ALA A 17 23.46 -5.09 -2.59
N LEU A 18 22.45 -4.34 -2.18
CA LEU A 18 21.73 -4.55 -0.94
C LEU A 18 20.83 -5.77 -1.02
N GLN A 19 21.15 -6.80 -0.22
CA GLN A 19 20.32 -8.00 -0.08
C GLN A 19 19.19 -7.74 0.92
N VAL A 20 18.01 -7.37 0.43
CA VAL A 20 16.89 -6.97 1.30
C VAL A 20 16.27 -8.14 2.08
N LEU A 21 16.15 -9.34 1.48
CA LEU A 21 15.53 -10.50 2.14
C LEU A 21 16.19 -10.92 3.45
N PRO A 22 17.51 -11.03 3.55
CA PRO A 22 18.18 -11.30 4.83
C PRO A 22 17.84 -10.30 5.93
N LEU A 23 17.75 -9.01 5.57
CA LEU A 23 17.34 -7.94 6.51
C LEU A 23 15.90 -8.11 6.97
N LEU A 24 14.98 -8.45 6.05
CA LEU A 24 13.57 -8.67 6.39
C LEU A 24 13.37 -9.84 7.35
N ARG A 25 14.17 -10.88 7.23
CA ARG A 25 14.11 -12.08 8.10
C ARG A 25 14.39 -11.77 9.56
N THR A 26 15.15 -10.72 9.86
CA THR A 26 15.45 -10.31 11.24
C THR A 26 14.25 -9.73 11.98
N LEU A 27 13.19 -9.31 11.25
CA LEU A 27 12.01 -8.70 11.85
C LEU A 27 11.13 -9.73 12.55
N GLN A 28 10.58 -9.35 13.69
CA GLN A 28 9.50 -10.05 14.36
C GLN A 28 8.14 -9.60 13.81
N VAL A 29 7.11 -10.42 14.01
CA VAL A 29 5.73 -10.09 13.58
C VAL A 29 5.27 -8.79 14.25
N GLY A 30 4.75 -7.86 13.46
CA GLY A 30 4.34 -6.53 13.94
C GLY A 30 5.47 -5.52 14.09
N GLN A 31 6.72 -5.93 13.88
CA GLN A 31 7.87 -5.03 13.99
C GLN A 31 8.10 -4.26 12.69
N ALA A 32 8.49 -2.99 12.83
CA ALA A 32 9.00 -2.15 11.76
C ALA A 32 10.48 -1.83 12.01
N ALA A 33 11.29 -1.86 10.96
CA ALA A 33 12.67 -1.38 10.99
C ALA A 33 13.03 -0.72 9.66
N ASP A 34 14.16 -0.04 9.63
CA ASP A 34 14.70 0.59 8.44
C ASP A 34 16.22 0.41 8.33
N TRP A 35 16.69 0.47 7.10
CA TRP A 35 18.09 0.35 6.73
C TRP A 35 18.44 1.42 5.70
N PRO A 36 19.63 2.04 5.81
CA PRO A 36 20.14 2.95 4.81
C PRO A 36 20.40 2.21 3.51
N ALA A 37 20.10 2.85 2.42
CA ALA A 37 20.35 2.34 1.08
C ALA A 37 20.56 3.51 0.11
N SER A 38 21.07 3.20 -1.08
CA SER A 38 21.12 4.13 -2.19
C SER A 38 20.56 3.47 -3.45
N ALA A 39 19.92 4.25 -4.28
CA ALA A 39 19.57 3.87 -5.64
C ALA A 39 20.43 4.68 -6.61
N ARG A 40 20.91 4.05 -7.69
CA ARG A 40 21.75 4.70 -8.70
C ARG A 40 21.08 4.59 -10.05
N ASP A 41 21.16 5.67 -10.82
CA ASP A 41 20.77 5.74 -12.21
C ASP A 41 21.83 6.50 -13.01
N GLU A 42 21.56 6.79 -14.27
CA GLU A 42 22.42 7.57 -15.16
C GLU A 42 22.62 9.03 -14.72
N HIS A 43 21.75 9.56 -13.86
CA HIS A 43 21.78 10.93 -13.35
C HIS A 43 22.45 11.05 -11.98
N GLY A 44 22.79 9.93 -11.32
CA GLY A 44 23.50 9.90 -10.05
C GLY A 44 22.98 8.92 -9.02
N ALA A 45 23.40 9.13 -7.77
CA ALA A 45 22.98 8.33 -6.63
C ALA A 45 22.00 9.11 -5.76
N ILE A 46 20.91 8.45 -5.36
CA ILE A 46 19.91 8.98 -4.43
C ILE A 46 20.01 8.19 -3.13
N GLU A 47 20.35 8.88 -2.04
CA GLU A 47 20.31 8.31 -0.70
C GLU A 47 18.87 8.12 -0.25
N LEU A 48 18.57 6.95 0.27
CA LEU A 48 17.25 6.58 0.73
C LEU A 48 17.31 5.57 1.88
N ARG A 49 16.15 5.29 2.46
CA ARG A 49 15.98 4.25 3.48
C ARG A 49 14.99 3.21 3.00
N VAL A 50 15.31 1.96 3.23
CA VAL A 50 14.38 0.83 3.07
C VAL A 50 13.68 0.65 4.40
N CYS A 51 12.41 1.01 4.50
CA CYS A 51 11.59 0.76 5.67
C CYS A 51 10.76 -0.49 5.43
N ALA A 52 10.70 -1.40 6.40
CA ALA A 52 9.90 -2.61 6.28
C ALA A 52 9.10 -2.89 7.56
N TYR A 53 7.97 -3.57 7.38
CA TYR A 53 7.09 -4.04 8.45
C TYR A 53 6.72 -5.50 8.18
N LYS A 54 6.83 -6.37 9.20
CA LYS A 54 6.46 -7.79 9.09
C LYS A 54 5.01 -7.99 9.46
N LYS A 55 4.25 -8.54 8.53
CA LYS A 55 2.83 -8.86 8.65
C LYS A 55 2.59 -10.03 9.60
N THR A 56 1.36 -10.15 10.10
CA THR A 56 0.90 -11.36 10.79
C THR A 56 0.83 -12.56 9.85
N ALA A 57 0.79 -13.78 10.39
CA ALA A 57 0.66 -15.00 9.58
C ALA A 57 -0.60 -14.97 8.69
N ALA A 58 -1.73 -14.52 9.24
CA ALA A 58 -2.99 -14.40 8.49
C ALA A 58 -2.88 -13.41 7.32
N GLN A 59 -2.30 -12.24 7.56
CA GLN A 59 -2.08 -11.22 6.52
C GLN A 59 -1.09 -11.69 5.45
N THR A 60 -0.06 -12.43 5.85
CA THR A 60 0.93 -13.02 4.94
C THR A 60 0.27 -14.04 4.03
N LEU A 61 -0.51 -14.97 4.58
CA LEU A 61 -1.22 -15.98 3.82
C LEU A 61 -2.21 -15.36 2.82
N ALA A 62 -2.96 -14.35 3.26
CA ALA A 62 -3.87 -13.62 2.37
C ALA A 62 -3.11 -12.95 1.20
N ALA A 63 -1.96 -12.33 1.47
CA ALA A 63 -1.14 -11.70 0.45
C ALA A 63 -0.54 -12.73 -0.53
N GLN A 64 -0.06 -13.87 -0.04
CA GLN A 64 0.45 -14.96 -0.87
C GLN A 64 -0.62 -15.53 -1.80
N ARG A 65 -1.82 -15.82 -1.27
CA ARG A 65 -2.96 -16.27 -2.06
C ARG A 65 -3.33 -15.29 -3.18
N ALA A 66 -3.32 -13.99 -2.88
CA ALA A 66 -3.61 -12.97 -3.89
C ALA A 66 -2.58 -12.97 -5.03
N ILE A 67 -1.28 -13.11 -4.71
CA ILE A 67 -0.19 -13.20 -5.68
C ILE A 67 -0.33 -14.46 -6.54
N GLU A 68 -0.60 -15.60 -5.93
CA GLU A 68 -0.80 -16.87 -6.65
C GLU A 68 -2.01 -16.83 -7.58
N GLN A 69 -3.13 -16.25 -7.12
CA GLN A 69 -4.32 -16.07 -7.96
C GLN A 69 -4.04 -15.16 -9.17
N GLU A 70 -3.31 -14.06 -8.96
CA GLU A 70 -2.93 -13.18 -10.06
C GLU A 70 -1.97 -13.86 -11.03
N ALA A 71 -1.01 -14.64 -10.52
CA ALA A 71 -0.07 -15.40 -11.33
C ALA A 71 -0.78 -16.46 -12.19
N ARG A 72 -1.76 -17.17 -11.60
CA ARG A 72 -2.61 -18.16 -12.33
C ARG A 72 -3.38 -17.47 -13.46
N LYS A 73 -4.00 -16.32 -13.21
CA LYS A 73 -4.71 -15.55 -14.26
C LYS A 73 -3.77 -15.13 -15.39
N LYS A 74 -2.52 -14.79 -15.06
CA LYS A 74 -1.50 -14.36 -16.02
C LYS A 74 -0.65 -15.52 -16.58
N ARG A 75 -0.93 -16.77 -16.20
CA ARG A 75 -0.15 -17.98 -16.56
C ARG A 75 1.34 -17.83 -16.29
N ARG A 76 1.70 -17.29 -15.10
CA ARG A 76 3.09 -17.06 -14.68
C ARG A 76 3.40 -17.89 -13.43
N THR A 77 4.65 -18.32 -13.32
CA THR A 77 5.18 -18.98 -12.12
C THR A 77 5.62 -17.92 -11.11
N VAL A 78 5.31 -18.12 -9.83
CA VAL A 78 5.75 -17.22 -8.75
C VAL A 78 7.05 -17.74 -8.16
N LYS A 79 8.05 -16.90 -8.05
CA LYS A 79 9.33 -17.24 -7.40
C LYS A 79 9.11 -17.37 -5.88
N PRO A 80 9.76 -18.34 -5.19
CA PRO A 80 9.65 -18.50 -3.73
C PRO A 80 9.96 -17.22 -2.96
N GLN A 81 10.97 -16.47 -3.40
CA GLN A 81 11.37 -15.18 -2.81
C GLN A 81 10.24 -14.13 -2.87
N THR A 82 9.40 -14.15 -3.92
CA THR A 82 8.24 -13.24 -4.05
C THR A 82 7.16 -13.60 -3.03
N LEU A 83 6.92 -14.89 -2.79
CA LEU A 83 5.99 -15.35 -1.77
C LEU A 83 6.50 -15.04 -0.35
N GLU A 84 7.79 -15.18 -0.11
CA GLU A 84 8.41 -14.78 1.16
C GLU A 84 8.25 -13.27 1.38
N ALA A 85 8.59 -12.45 0.38
CA ALA A 85 8.47 -11.00 0.44
C ALA A 85 7.03 -10.51 0.65
N ALA A 86 6.03 -11.31 0.27
CA ALA A 86 4.62 -11.00 0.52
C ALA A 86 4.27 -10.90 2.01
N GLY A 87 5.07 -11.49 2.89
CA GLY A 87 4.97 -11.37 4.35
C GLY A 87 5.36 -10.00 4.90
N TYR A 88 5.85 -9.10 4.06
CA TYR A 88 6.34 -7.79 4.48
C TYR A 88 5.65 -6.67 3.70
N VAL A 89 5.63 -5.48 4.31
CA VAL A 89 5.38 -4.22 3.60
C VAL A 89 6.72 -3.52 3.48
N ILE A 90 7.12 -3.14 2.27
CA ILE A 90 8.42 -2.51 2.00
C ILE A 90 8.15 -1.13 1.37
N VAL A 91 8.72 -0.10 1.96
CA VAL A 91 8.58 1.29 1.54
C VAL A 91 9.96 1.92 1.42
N LEU A 92 10.23 2.56 0.30
CA LEU A 92 11.43 3.38 0.09
C LEU A 92 11.08 4.84 0.39
N THR A 93 11.96 5.52 1.12
CA THR A 93 11.78 6.93 1.48
C THR A 93 13.12 7.66 1.51
N THR A 94 13.10 8.93 1.12
CA THR A 94 14.21 9.88 1.28
C THR A 94 14.09 10.70 2.55
N LEU A 95 13.01 10.51 3.34
CA LEU A 95 12.81 11.22 4.60
C LEU A 95 13.78 10.70 5.66
N GLU A 96 14.55 11.57 6.26
CA GLU A 96 15.57 11.22 7.25
C GLU A 96 15.00 11.04 8.66
N ARG A 97 14.09 11.92 9.08
CA ARG A 97 13.69 12.06 10.50
C ARG A 97 12.62 11.08 10.99
N PRO A 98 11.52 10.74 10.26
CA PRO A 98 10.55 9.80 10.79
C PRO A 98 11.15 8.41 10.95
N ASN A 99 10.91 7.76 12.10
CA ASN A 99 11.30 6.36 12.30
C ASN A 99 10.49 5.41 11.39
N ALA A 100 10.91 4.15 11.27
CA ALA A 100 10.26 3.17 10.41
C ALA A 100 8.76 3.02 10.71
N ALA A 101 8.36 3.01 11.97
CA ALA A 101 6.96 2.88 12.37
C ALA A 101 6.11 4.06 11.87
N ALA A 102 6.60 5.29 12.01
CA ALA A 102 5.92 6.48 11.50
C ALA A 102 5.81 6.47 9.96
N ILE A 103 6.85 6.03 9.26
CA ILE A 103 6.81 5.87 7.79
C ILE A 103 5.75 4.84 7.39
N MET A 104 5.64 3.72 8.11
CA MET A 104 4.61 2.71 7.84
C MET A 104 3.20 3.25 8.08
N GLU A 105 3.01 4.07 9.13
CA GLU A 105 1.72 4.72 9.41
C GLU A 105 1.36 5.73 8.32
N PHE A 106 2.29 6.55 7.83
CA PHE A 106 2.06 7.43 6.69
C PHE A 106 1.67 6.64 5.44
N TYR A 107 2.36 5.53 5.19
CA TYR A 107 2.02 4.65 4.07
C TYR A 107 0.62 4.03 4.22
N ARG A 108 0.24 3.60 5.43
CA ARG A 108 -1.09 3.06 5.74
C ARG A 108 -2.18 4.09 5.46
N ARG A 109 -1.99 5.34 5.89
CA ARG A 109 -2.95 6.44 5.63
C ARG A 109 -3.07 6.74 4.14
N ARG A 110 -1.96 6.81 3.43
CA ARG A 110 -1.99 6.97 1.97
C ARG A 110 -2.76 5.84 1.27
N TRP A 111 -2.57 4.61 1.74
CA TRP A 111 -3.29 3.46 1.21
C TRP A 111 -4.80 3.55 1.43
N GLN A 112 -5.25 4.07 2.58
CA GLN A 112 -6.68 4.31 2.85
C GLN A 112 -7.28 5.30 1.84
N ILE A 113 -6.54 6.35 1.47
CA ILE A 113 -6.96 7.30 0.42
C ILE A 113 -7.11 6.59 -0.93
N GLU A 114 -6.16 5.75 -1.32
CA GLU A 114 -6.25 4.97 -2.56
C GLU A 114 -7.46 4.02 -2.57
N LEU A 115 -7.76 3.38 -1.45
CA LEU A 115 -8.95 2.55 -1.30
C LEU A 115 -10.24 3.36 -1.39
N ALA A 116 -10.29 4.56 -0.79
CA ALA A 116 -11.42 5.47 -0.91
C ALA A 116 -11.65 5.86 -2.38
N PHE A 117 -10.61 6.27 -3.11
CA PHE A 117 -10.71 6.56 -4.54
C PHE A 117 -11.16 5.35 -5.36
N LYS A 118 -10.65 4.16 -5.05
CA LYS A 118 -11.08 2.92 -5.72
C LYS A 118 -12.55 2.64 -5.49
N ARG A 119 -13.04 2.79 -4.26
CA ARG A 119 -14.47 2.65 -3.92
C ARG A 119 -15.32 3.68 -4.66
N LEU A 120 -14.93 4.96 -4.62
CA LEU A 120 -15.61 6.03 -5.34
C LEU A 120 -15.68 5.73 -6.86
N LYS A 121 -14.57 5.27 -7.44
CA LYS A 121 -14.52 4.94 -8.87
C LYS A 121 -15.40 3.75 -9.22
N SER A 122 -15.42 2.69 -8.42
CA SER A 122 -16.16 1.46 -8.71
C SER A 122 -17.64 1.57 -8.33
N LEU A 123 -17.98 2.08 -7.13
CA LEU A 123 -19.34 2.14 -6.63
C LEU A 123 -20.13 3.31 -7.24
N LEU A 124 -19.49 4.46 -7.40
CA LEU A 124 -20.14 5.66 -7.94
C LEU A 124 -19.91 5.85 -9.44
N GLN A 125 -19.20 4.92 -10.08
CA GLN A 125 -18.87 5.00 -11.51
C GLN A 125 -18.25 6.35 -11.92
N LEU A 126 -17.41 6.94 -11.04
CA LEU A 126 -16.74 8.23 -11.29
C LEU A 126 -15.79 8.20 -12.48
N GLY A 127 -15.45 7.00 -13.01
CA GLY A 127 -14.66 6.85 -14.23
C GLY A 127 -15.43 7.11 -15.54
N HIS A 128 -16.75 7.28 -15.49
CA HIS A 128 -17.59 7.50 -16.67
C HIS A 128 -18.36 8.82 -16.52
N LEU A 129 -17.78 9.89 -17.04
CA LEU A 129 -18.45 11.18 -17.10
C LEU A 129 -19.54 11.13 -18.19
N LYS A 130 -20.81 11.30 -17.79
CA LYS A 130 -21.97 11.25 -18.70
C LYS A 130 -22.38 12.62 -19.27
N LYS A 131 -21.67 13.67 -18.88
CA LYS A 131 -21.95 15.05 -19.29
C LYS A 131 -20.74 15.64 -20.00
N PHE A 132 -21.00 16.32 -21.11
CA PHE A 132 -19.95 16.88 -21.97
C PHE A 132 -19.76 18.39 -21.72
N ASP A 133 -20.76 19.05 -21.10
CA ASP A 133 -20.65 20.44 -20.71
C ASP A 133 -20.00 20.60 -19.34
N LYS A 134 -19.32 21.71 -19.10
CA LYS A 134 -18.53 21.98 -17.91
C LYS A 134 -19.37 22.02 -16.63
N ASP A 135 -20.54 22.66 -16.68
CA ASP A 135 -21.38 22.87 -15.50
C ASP A 135 -22.13 21.60 -15.15
N GLY A 136 -22.64 20.87 -16.14
CA GLY A 136 -23.24 19.56 -15.95
C GLY A 136 -22.26 18.52 -15.44
N ALA A 137 -21.00 18.55 -15.94
CA ALA A 137 -19.95 17.69 -15.45
C ALA A 137 -19.60 17.97 -13.97
N ARG A 138 -19.52 19.26 -13.60
CA ARG A 138 -19.26 19.69 -12.21
C ARG A 138 -20.40 19.30 -11.28
N ALA A 139 -21.66 19.58 -11.67
CA ALA A 139 -22.84 19.24 -10.88
C ALA A 139 -22.95 17.71 -10.69
N TRP A 140 -22.70 16.94 -11.75
CA TRP A 140 -22.69 15.48 -11.68
C TRP A 140 -21.64 14.95 -10.71
N LEU A 141 -20.40 15.48 -10.78
CA LEU A 141 -19.31 15.09 -9.88
C LEU A 141 -19.61 15.44 -8.43
N GLN A 142 -20.11 16.67 -8.18
CA GLN A 142 -20.49 17.12 -6.84
C GLN A 142 -21.61 16.27 -6.24
N GLY A 143 -22.64 15.95 -7.03
CA GLY A 143 -23.71 15.05 -6.61
C GLY A 143 -23.23 13.66 -6.24
N LYS A 144 -22.33 13.08 -7.04
CA LYS A 144 -21.71 11.78 -6.73
C LYS A 144 -20.87 11.81 -5.45
N LEU A 145 -20.09 12.86 -5.24
CA LEU A 145 -19.30 13.02 -4.02
C LEU A 145 -20.19 13.21 -2.80
N LEU A 146 -21.28 13.99 -2.91
CA LEU A 146 -22.24 14.14 -1.83
C LEU A 146 -22.86 12.80 -1.43
N VAL A 147 -23.30 11.99 -2.41
CA VAL A 147 -23.85 10.65 -2.16
C VAL A 147 -22.81 9.76 -1.47
N ALA A 148 -21.54 9.81 -1.89
CA ALA A 148 -20.46 9.06 -1.23
C ALA A 148 -20.31 9.47 0.24
N CYS A 149 -20.27 10.77 0.54
CA CYS A 149 -20.16 11.27 1.91
C CYS A 149 -21.38 10.86 2.77
N LEU A 150 -22.58 10.87 2.20
CA LEU A 150 -23.79 10.42 2.91
C LEU A 150 -23.73 8.92 3.23
N ILE A 151 -23.33 8.09 2.27
CA ILE A 151 -23.15 6.64 2.46
C ILE A 151 -22.11 6.36 3.55
N GLU A 152 -20.94 6.98 3.50
CA GLU A 152 -19.90 6.85 4.53
C GLU A 152 -20.44 7.25 5.92
N LYS A 153 -21.16 8.36 6.00
CA LYS A 153 -21.76 8.81 7.26
C LYS A 153 -22.82 7.83 7.78
N LEU A 154 -23.65 7.26 6.90
CA LEU A 154 -24.62 6.24 7.27
C LEU A 154 -23.97 4.96 7.78
N ILE A 155 -22.89 4.49 7.13
CA ILE A 155 -22.12 3.32 7.57
C ILE A 155 -21.56 3.56 8.97
N LEU A 156 -20.87 4.70 9.20
CA LEU A 156 -20.32 5.05 10.50
C LEU A 156 -21.39 5.19 11.59
N THR A 157 -22.58 5.64 11.22
CA THR A 157 -23.71 5.72 12.15
C THR A 157 -24.29 4.35 12.44
N ALA A 158 -24.44 3.50 11.43
CA ALA A 158 -24.94 2.13 11.58
C ALA A 158 -24.00 1.26 12.44
N GLU A 159 -22.69 1.45 12.32
CA GLU A 159 -21.70 0.74 13.15
C GLU A 159 -21.88 1.05 14.65
N ARG A 160 -22.32 2.28 15.00
CA ARG A 160 -22.61 2.66 16.39
C ARG A 160 -23.87 1.98 16.95
N PHE A 161 -24.80 1.59 16.10
CA PHE A 161 -26.05 0.93 16.48
C PHE A 161 -26.05 -0.57 16.23
N SER A 162 -24.94 -1.15 15.80
CA SER A 162 -24.84 -2.58 15.56
C SER A 162 -24.99 -3.35 16.88
N PRO A 163 -25.99 -4.21 17.04
CA PRO A 163 -26.16 -5.02 18.26
C PRO A 163 -25.03 -6.06 18.42
N TRP A 164 -24.21 -6.29 17.42
CA TRP A 164 -23.13 -7.26 17.39
C TRP A 164 -21.75 -6.65 17.71
N GLY A 165 -21.68 -5.36 18.06
CA GLY A 165 -20.44 -4.72 18.49
C GLY A 165 -19.30 -4.92 17.50
N TYR A 166 -19.45 -4.51 16.24
CA TYR A 166 -18.34 -4.47 15.32
C TYR A 166 -17.32 -3.45 15.81
N VAL A 167 -16.32 -3.96 16.51
CA VAL A 167 -15.10 -3.20 16.77
C VAL A 167 -14.43 -3.03 15.40
N ALA A 168 -14.45 -1.82 14.86
CA ALA A 168 -13.65 -1.48 13.71
C ALA A 168 -12.19 -1.81 14.10
N ALA A 169 -11.61 -2.83 13.44
CA ALA A 169 -10.21 -3.15 13.61
C ALA A 169 -9.43 -1.92 13.18
N GLY A 170 -8.83 -1.22 14.16
CA GLY A 170 -7.97 -0.08 14.00
C GLY A 170 -6.71 -0.38 13.18
#